data_8c0c35fa61e11d2faaf696c3d72229d1
#
_entry.id   8c0c35fa61e11d2faaf696c3d72229d1
#
_cell.length_a   1.000
_cell.length_b   1.000
_cell.length_c   1.000
_cell.angle_alpha   90.00
_cell.angle_beta   90.00
_cell.angle_gamma   90.00
#
_symmetry.space_group_name_H-M   'P 1'
#
loop_
_entity.id
_entity.type
_entity.pdbx_description
1 polymer ?
#
loop_
_entity_poly.entity_id
_entity_poly.type
_entity_poly.pdbx_seq_one_letter_code
_entity_poly.pdbx_strand_id
1 'polypeptide(L)'
;MKKIFSAFLLLSFALFFSQETKPMFWQDIQNFKKLDQEQVPPKDAILLEGSSSFTKWTDVASYFPDKTIINRGFGGSRLTDLNDFANDLLDPYQPKQIIIYCGENDFADNHQLKANEVVKRYKTFYKKIREKFPNIQVDYISMKYSPSRKELWPQMKEANKKIAAFMKKEPNAAFIDITKVMEDANGNVRKDLFVEDMLHMTPEGYKLWTKVMKPYMK
;
A
#
# COMPACT_ATOMS: atom_id res chain seq x y z
N MET A 1 -60.58 28.65 46.92
CA MET A 1 -59.73 29.03 45.78
C MET A 1 -58.51 28.11 45.79
N LYS A 2 -58.49 27.09 44.92
CA LYS A 2 -57.39 26.14 44.80
C LYS A 2 -56.53 26.56 43.61
N LYS A 3 -55.27 26.90 43.87
CA LYS A 3 -54.29 27.25 42.82
C LYS A 3 -53.68 25.94 42.31
N ILE A 4 -53.91 25.63 41.03
CA ILE A 4 -53.28 24.50 40.33
C ILE A 4 -51.93 25.02 39.78
N PHE A 5 -50.82 24.47 40.26
CA PHE A 5 -49.49 24.69 39.73
C PHE A 5 -49.25 23.65 38.64
N SER A 6 -49.27 24.07 37.35
CA SER A 6 -48.84 23.23 36.24
C SER A 6 -47.32 23.30 36.13
N ALA A 7 -46.66 22.19 36.45
CA ALA A 7 -45.24 22.03 36.20
C ALA A 7 -45.03 21.59 34.75
N PHE A 8 -44.47 22.50 33.93
CA PHE A 8 -44.01 22.19 32.58
C PHE A 8 -42.66 21.45 32.68
N LEU A 9 -42.66 20.16 32.39
CA LEU A 9 -41.47 19.35 32.32
C LEU A 9 -40.86 19.51 30.94
N LEU A 10 -39.82 20.35 30.79
CA LEU A 10 -39.04 20.52 29.57
C LEU A 10 -38.11 19.26 29.44
N LEU A 11 -38.51 18.34 28.60
CA LEU A 11 -37.65 17.23 28.15
C LEU A 11 -36.66 17.78 27.12
N SER A 12 -35.45 18.11 27.54
CA SER A 12 -34.35 18.42 26.65
C SER A 12 -33.79 17.08 26.04
N PHE A 13 -34.19 16.79 24.82
CA PHE A 13 -33.56 15.76 24.00
C PHE A 13 -32.15 16.24 23.62
N ALA A 14 -31.12 15.79 24.35
CA ALA A 14 -29.76 15.95 23.94
C ALA A 14 -29.52 14.93 22.80
N LEU A 15 -29.51 15.40 21.55
CA LEU A 15 -29.05 14.65 20.40
C LEU A 15 -27.53 14.47 20.54
N PHE A 16 -27.12 13.35 21.08
CA PHE A 16 -25.74 12.89 20.99
C PHE A 16 -25.46 12.56 19.52
N PHE A 17 -24.93 13.51 18.77
CA PHE A 17 -24.25 13.20 17.53
C PHE A 17 -22.98 12.41 17.91
N SER A 18 -23.04 11.10 17.82
CA SER A 18 -21.84 10.29 17.77
C SER A 18 -21.08 10.73 16.52
N GLN A 19 -19.98 11.46 16.68
CA GLN A 19 -19.03 11.66 15.60
C GLN A 19 -18.43 10.27 15.31
N GLU A 20 -18.87 9.64 14.22
CA GLU A 20 -18.18 8.47 13.69
C GLU A 20 -16.72 8.85 13.43
N THR A 21 -15.82 8.29 14.21
CA THR A 21 -14.38 8.46 13.97
C THR A 21 -14.05 7.79 12.65
N LYS A 22 -13.68 8.59 11.65
CA LYS A 22 -13.30 8.07 10.34
C LYS A 22 -12.07 7.17 10.49
N PRO A 23 -12.03 6.03 9.79
CA PRO A 23 -10.84 5.16 9.79
C PRO A 23 -9.58 5.92 9.36
N MET A 24 -8.43 5.49 9.85
CA MET A 24 -7.13 5.95 9.32
C MET A 24 -7.13 5.78 7.79
N PHE A 25 -6.53 6.72 7.05
CA PHE A 25 -6.49 6.73 5.57
C PHE A 25 -7.84 6.93 4.85
N TRP A 26 -8.95 7.14 5.58
CA TRP A 26 -10.24 7.42 4.95
C TRP A 26 -10.16 8.58 3.94
N GLN A 27 -9.39 9.63 4.27
CA GLN A 27 -9.23 10.79 3.39
C GLN A 27 -8.48 10.45 2.10
N ASP A 28 -7.44 9.61 2.18
CA ASP A 28 -6.71 9.14 1.00
C ASP A 28 -7.64 8.38 0.05
N ILE A 29 -8.46 7.50 0.60
CA ILE A 29 -9.47 6.75 -0.16
C ILE A 29 -10.51 7.68 -0.79
N GLN A 30 -11.00 8.71 -0.06
CA GLN A 30 -11.91 9.69 -0.65
C GLN A 30 -11.26 10.50 -1.77
N ASN A 31 -9.98 10.81 -1.65
CA ASN A 31 -9.21 11.49 -2.71
C ASN A 31 -9.11 10.60 -3.96
N PHE A 32 -8.89 9.30 -3.82
CA PHE A 32 -8.91 8.37 -4.95
C PHE A 32 -10.28 8.34 -5.63
N LYS A 33 -11.36 8.22 -4.86
CA LYS A 33 -12.74 8.26 -5.40
C LYS A 33 -13.03 9.56 -6.16
N LYS A 34 -12.56 10.69 -5.62
CA LYS A 34 -12.70 11.98 -6.29
C LYS A 34 -11.94 12.02 -7.62
N LEU A 35 -10.69 11.59 -7.64
CA LEU A 35 -9.89 11.50 -8.88
C LEU A 35 -10.59 10.61 -9.92
N ASP A 36 -11.14 9.47 -9.50
CA ASP A 36 -11.84 8.53 -10.38
C ASP A 36 -13.17 9.07 -10.91
N GLN A 37 -13.82 9.99 -10.16
CA GLN A 37 -14.99 10.74 -10.64
C GLN A 37 -14.62 11.84 -11.63
N GLU A 38 -13.50 12.54 -11.41
CA GLU A 38 -13.01 13.58 -12.32
C GLU A 38 -12.46 12.99 -13.62
N GLN A 39 -11.83 11.82 -13.53
CA GLN A 39 -11.28 11.09 -14.67
C GLN A 39 -11.49 9.60 -14.52
N VAL A 40 -12.39 9.03 -15.34
CA VAL A 40 -12.68 7.59 -15.33
C VAL A 40 -11.38 6.80 -15.48
N PRO A 41 -11.08 5.87 -14.56
CA PRO A 41 -9.85 5.08 -14.62
C PRO A 41 -9.74 4.30 -15.93
N PRO A 42 -8.60 4.37 -16.61
CA PRO A 42 -8.38 3.61 -17.85
C PRO A 42 -8.42 2.11 -17.59
N LYS A 43 -9.05 1.37 -18.51
CA LYS A 43 -9.00 -0.10 -18.53
C LYS A 43 -7.59 -0.57 -18.92
N ASP A 44 -7.28 -1.82 -18.58
CA ASP A 44 -6.01 -2.46 -18.92
C ASP A 44 -4.77 -1.68 -18.45
N ALA A 45 -4.93 -0.88 -17.39
CA ALA A 45 -3.81 -0.20 -16.74
C ALA A 45 -3.03 -1.15 -15.81
N ILE A 46 -1.84 -0.74 -15.44
CA ILE A 46 -1.08 -1.31 -14.33
C ILE A 46 -1.47 -0.55 -13.08
N LEU A 47 -2.07 -1.23 -12.12
CA LEU A 47 -2.50 -0.65 -10.84
C LEU A 47 -1.39 -0.84 -9.80
N LEU A 48 -0.89 0.25 -9.25
CA LEU A 48 0.09 0.25 -8.16
C LEU A 48 -0.65 0.44 -6.84
N GLU A 49 -0.53 -0.54 -5.96
CA GLU A 49 -1.16 -0.58 -4.64
C GLU A 49 -0.11 -0.64 -3.54
N GLY A 50 -0.23 0.20 -2.52
CA GLY A 50 0.69 0.14 -1.40
C GLY A 50 0.93 1.46 -0.70
N SER A 51 2.13 1.63 -0.18
CA SER A 51 2.45 2.68 0.79
C SER A 51 3.26 3.84 0.21
N SER A 52 3.93 4.59 1.09
CA SER A 52 4.56 5.88 0.78
C SER A 52 5.57 5.86 -0.37
N SER A 53 6.23 4.73 -0.66
CA SER A 53 7.14 4.67 -1.80
C SER A 53 6.40 4.81 -3.14
N PHE A 54 5.15 4.39 -3.22
CA PHE A 54 4.31 4.68 -4.38
C PHE A 54 3.69 6.07 -4.30
N THR A 55 3.18 6.49 -3.15
CA THR A 55 2.66 7.85 -2.97
C THR A 55 3.65 8.94 -3.38
N LYS A 56 4.92 8.75 -3.02
CA LYS A 56 6.00 9.71 -3.32
C LYS A 56 6.56 9.57 -4.75
N TRP A 57 6.20 8.53 -5.47
CA TRP A 57 6.56 8.35 -6.89
C TRP A 57 5.51 9.00 -7.79
N THR A 58 5.38 10.31 -7.67
CA THR A 58 4.31 11.09 -8.33
C THR A 58 4.42 11.10 -9.85
N ASP A 59 5.64 10.93 -10.38
CA ASP A 59 5.96 10.91 -11.80
C ASP A 59 6.23 9.50 -12.34
N VAL A 60 5.74 8.45 -11.66
CA VAL A 60 6.00 7.05 -12.04
C VAL A 60 5.71 6.74 -13.51
N ALA A 61 4.69 7.36 -14.10
CA ALA A 61 4.35 7.17 -15.50
C ALA A 61 5.49 7.61 -16.45
N SER A 62 6.28 8.62 -16.07
CA SER A 62 7.41 9.07 -16.88
C SER A 62 8.56 8.06 -16.97
N TYR A 63 8.64 7.14 -16.00
CA TYR A 63 9.63 6.06 -15.98
C TYR A 63 9.22 4.86 -16.86
N PHE A 64 7.94 4.79 -17.25
CA PHE A 64 7.36 3.73 -18.07
C PHE A 64 6.46 4.33 -19.17
N PRO A 65 7.03 5.08 -20.12
CA PRO A 65 6.25 5.88 -21.08
C PRO A 65 5.30 5.07 -21.96
N ASP A 66 5.60 3.77 -22.15
CA ASP A 66 4.77 2.87 -22.96
C ASP A 66 3.69 2.15 -22.16
N LYS A 67 3.49 2.53 -20.89
CA LYS A 67 2.54 1.87 -19.97
C LYS A 67 1.52 2.85 -19.42
N THR A 68 0.28 2.41 -19.36
CA THR A 68 -0.77 3.13 -18.62
C THR A 68 -0.70 2.70 -17.16
N ILE A 69 -0.48 3.65 -16.26
CA ILE A 69 -0.30 3.38 -14.82
C ILE A 69 -1.32 4.15 -14.01
N ILE A 70 -1.97 3.46 -13.09
CA ILE A 70 -2.81 4.03 -12.02
C ILE A 70 -2.04 3.85 -10.71
N ASN A 71 -1.69 4.94 -10.04
CA ASN A 71 -1.03 4.88 -8.75
C ASN A 71 -2.05 5.18 -7.63
N ARG A 72 -2.27 4.18 -6.78
CA ARG A 72 -3.14 4.24 -5.59
C ARG A 72 -2.37 3.92 -4.31
N GLY A 73 -1.09 4.28 -4.28
CA GLY A 73 -0.30 4.26 -3.05
C GLY A 73 -0.78 5.33 -2.07
N PHE A 74 -0.95 4.97 -0.79
CA PHE A 74 -1.27 5.90 0.29
C PHE A 74 -0.26 5.79 1.43
N GLY A 75 0.33 6.93 1.78
CA GLY A 75 1.52 7.03 2.60
C GLY A 75 1.32 6.53 4.02
N GLY A 76 2.20 5.62 4.49
CA GLY A 76 2.11 5.05 5.83
C GLY A 76 1.25 3.78 5.94
N SER A 77 0.54 3.40 4.88
CA SER A 77 -0.33 2.22 4.91
C SER A 77 0.43 0.93 5.21
N ARG A 78 -0.26 0.05 5.91
CA ARG A 78 0.13 -1.32 6.25
C ARG A 78 -0.68 -2.30 5.41
N LEU A 79 -0.29 -3.56 5.42
CA LEU A 79 -1.07 -4.62 4.77
C LEU A 79 -2.47 -4.82 5.39
N THR A 80 -2.65 -4.46 6.67
CA THR A 80 -3.98 -4.39 7.29
C THR A 80 -4.85 -3.34 6.63
N ASP A 81 -4.31 -2.15 6.37
CA ASP A 81 -5.05 -1.05 5.75
C ASP A 81 -5.44 -1.39 4.30
N LEU A 82 -4.54 -2.05 3.53
CA LEU A 82 -4.90 -2.57 2.21
C LEU A 82 -6.05 -3.59 2.29
N ASN A 83 -6.06 -4.42 3.33
CA ASN A 83 -7.14 -5.39 3.54
C ASN A 83 -8.46 -4.73 3.90
N ASP A 84 -8.43 -3.70 4.74
CA ASP A 84 -9.62 -2.99 5.21
C ASP A 84 -10.27 -2.20 4.08
N PHE A 85 -9.48 -1.60 3.21
CA PHE A 85 -9.94 -0.84 2.05
C PHE A 85 -9.94 -1.62 0.74
N ALA A 86 -9.85 -2.96 0.76
CA ALA A 86 -9.67 -3.77 -0.45
C ALA A 86 -10.75 -3.52 -1.50
N ASN A 87 -12.01 -3.33 -1.12
CA ASN A 87 -13.08 -3.03 -2.06
C ASN A 87 -12.87 -1.67 -2.73
N ASP A 88 -12.52 -0.65 -1.96
CA ASP A 88 -12.25 0.70 -2.49
C ASP A 88 -11.03 0.73 -3.43
N LEU A 89 -10.04 -0.12 -3.16
CA LEU A 89 -8.81 -0.23 -3.93
C LEU A 89 -8.91 -1.11 -5.16
N LEU A 90 -9.89 -1.99 -5.23
CA LEU A 90 -10.01 -2.96 -6.32
C LEU A 90 -11.27 -2.76 -7.18
N ASP A 91 -12.43 -2.41 -6.56
CA ASP A 91 -13.72 -2.38 -7.28
C ASP A 91 -13.81 -1.35 -8.39
N PRO A 92 -13.21 -0.15 -8.28
CA PRO A 92 -13.30 0.86 -9.34
C PRO A 92 -12.49 0.52 -10.60
N TYR A 93 -11.57 -0.45 -10.54
CA TYR A 93 -10.55 -0.65 -11.57
C TYR A 93 -10.77 -1.93 -12.38
N GLN A 94 -10.29 -1.91 -13.65
CA GLN A 94 -10.19 -3.07 -14.53
C GLN A 94 -8.73 -3.18 -15.02
N PRO A 95 -7.78 -3.51 -14.12
CA PRO A 95 -6.37 -3.53 -14.47
C PRO A 95 -5.98 -4.81 -15.22
N LYS A 96 -4.92 -4.77 -16.02
CA LYS A 96 -4.26 -5.98 -16.56
C LYS A 96 -3.20 -6.53 -15.63
N GLN A 97 -2.72 -5.71 -14.67
CA GLN A 97 -1.70 -6.07 -13.71
C GLN A 97 -1.88 -5.26 -12.43
N ILE A 98 -1.64 -5.89 -11.28
CA ILE A 98 -1.55 -5.21 -9.99
C ILE A 98 -0.14 -5.40 -9.44
N ILE A 99 0.53 -4.32 -9.05
CA ILE A 99 1.85 -4.35 -8.41
C ILE A 99 1.72 -3.81 -7.00
N ILE A 100 2.17 -4.58 -6.02
CA ILE A 100 2.01 -4.28 -4.60
C ILE A 100 3.36 -3.94 -3.98
N TYR A 101 3.41 -2.82 -3.26
CA TYR A 101 4.54 -2.45 -2.40
C TYR A 101 4.05 -2.03 -1.02
N CYS A 102 4.04 -2.95 -0.07
CA CYS A 102 3.55 -2.74 1.30
C CYS A 102 4.16 -3.76 2.27
N GLY A 103 4.18 -3.46 3.57
CA GLY A 103 4.62 -4.40 4.61
C GLY A 103 5.70 -3.84 5.55
N GLU A 104 6.47 -2.83 5.14
CA GLU A 104 7.48 -2.21 6.01
C GLU A 104 6.83 -1.49 7.20
N ASN A 105 5.69 -0.83 6.97
CA ASN A 105 4.99 -0.10 8.01
C ASN A 105 4.35 -1.03 9.05
N ASP A 106 4.00 -2.26 8.66
CA ASP A 106 3.54 -3.28 9.62
C ASP A 106 4.59 -3.55 10.70
N PHE A 107 5.87 -3.64 10.31
CA PHE A 107 6.98 -3.82 11.25
C PHE A 107 7.31 -2.52 12.00
N ALA A 108 7.23 -1.37 11.35
CA ALA A 108 7.52 -0.07 11.97
C ALA A 108 6.48 0.31 13.03
N ASP A 109 5.21 -0.07 12.82
CA ASP A 109 4.13 0.13 13.78
C ASP A 109 4.24 -0.82 14.98
N ASN A 110 4.75 -2.04 14.74
CA ASN A 110 4.96 -3.03 15.79
C ASN A 110 6.27 -3.81 15.57
N HIS A 111 7.34 -3.37 16.24
CA HIS A 111 8.66 -3.99 16.15
C HIS A 111 8.71 -5.46 16.64
N GLN A 112 7.70 -5.91 17.41
CA GLN A 112 7.59 -7.31 17.85
C GLN A 112 6.87 -8.22 16.84
N LEU A 113 6.33 -7.63 15.76
CA LEU A 113 5.58 -8.37 14.76
C LEU A 113 6.47 -9.41 14.08
N LYS A 114 5.99 -10.63 13.96
CA LYS A 114 6.72 -11.71 13.30
C LYS A 114 6.49 -11.68 11.79
N ALA A 115 7.50 -12.07 11.03
CA ALA A 115 7.42 -12.16 9.56
C ALA A 115 6.21 -12.98 9.07
N ASN A 116 5.88 -14.06 9.75
CA ASN A 116 4.72 -14.90 9.41
C ASN A 116 3.39 -14.13 9.42
N GLU A 117 3.23 -13.18 10.35
CA GLU A 117 2.00 -12.39 10.42
C GLU A 117 1.90 -11.42 9.23
N VAL A 118 3.00 -10.74 8.87
CA VAL A 118 3.05 -9.88 7.68
C VAL A 118 2.76 -10.70 6.40
N VAL A 119 3.34 -11.89 6.28
CA VAL A 119 3.05 -12.82 5.17
C VAL A 119 1.58 -13.23 5.13
N LYS A 120 0.96 -13.47 6.29
CA LYS A 120 -0.47 -13.79 6.39
C LYS A 120 -1.34 -12.62 5.92
N ARG A 121 -1.04 -11.40 6.36
CA ARG A 121 -1.73 -10.18 5.91
C ARG A 121 -1.64 -10.00 4.41
N TYR A 122 -0.43 -10.18 3.84
CA TYR A 122 -0.22 -10.14 2.39
C TYR A 122 -1.07 -11.19 1.66
N LYS A 123 -1.03 -12.45 2.11
CA LYS A 123 -1.84 -13.53 1.50
C LYS A 123 -3.33 -13.26 1.57
N THR A 124 -3.82 -12.59 2.63
CA THR A 124 -5.22 -12.18 2.74
C THR A 124 -5.57 -11.17 1.65
N PHE A 125 -4.73 -10.16 1.42
CA PHE A 125 -4.94 -9.20 0.34
C PHE A 125 -4.84 -9.86 -1.06
N TYR A 126 -3.82 -10.69 -1.26
CA TYR A 126 -3.66 -11.47 -2.49
C TYR A 126 -4.90 -12.33 -2.81
N LYS A 127 -5.49 -12.98 -1.81
CA LYS A 127 -6.73 -13.75 -1.97
C LYS A 127 -7.88 -12.88 -2.44
N LYS A 128 -8.08 -11.71 -1.85
CA LYS A 128 -9.11 -10.73 -2.28
C LYS A 128 -8.92 -10.30 -3.73
N ILE A 129 -7.67 -10.06 -4.15
CA ILE A 129 -7.34 -9.77 -5.55
C ILE A 129 -7.75 -10.94 -6.45
N ARG A 130 -7.43 -12.19 -6.07
CA ARG A 130 -7.75 -13.38 -6.86
C ARG A 130 -9.25 -13.68 -6.93
N GLU A 131 -9.99 -13.39 -5.87
CA GLU A 131 -11.46 -13.51 -5.86
C GLU A 131 -12.10 -12.56 -6.88
N LYS A 132 -11.57 -11.36 -7.02
CA LYS A 132 -12.06 -10.36 -7.97
C LYS A 132 -11.48 -10.53 -9.38
N PHE A 133 -10.20 -10.83 -9.48
CA PHE A 133 -9.43 -10.94 -10.71
C PHE A 133 -8.68 -12.28 -10.79
N PRO A 134 -9.36 -13.38 -11.11
CA PRO A 134 -8.78 -14.73 -11.02
C PRO A 134 -7.49 -14.91 -11.83
N ASN A 135 -7.38 -14.26 -12.99
CA ASN A 135 -6.33 -14.52 -13.97
C ASN A 135 -5.36 -13.35 -14.19
N ILE A 136 -5.52 -12.24 -13.45
CA ILE A 136 -4.68 -11.06 -13.62
C ILE A 136 -3.22 -11.34 -13.19
N GLN A 137 -2.27 -10.60 -13.78
CA GLN A 137 -0.90 -10.60 -13.27
C GLN A 137 -0.87 -9.84 -11.92
N VAL A 138 -0.30 -10.46 -10.88
CA VAL A 138 -0.10 -9.85 -9.56
C VAL A 138 1.37 -9.95 -9.19
N ASP A 139 2.02 -8.83 -8.95
CA ASP A 139 3.42 -8.80 -8.57
C ASP A 139 3.59 -8.12 -7.22
N TYR A 140 4.59 -8.57 -6.48
CA TYR A 140 4.96 -7.99 -5.19
C TYR A 140 6.41 -7.51 -5.26
N ILE A 141 6.63 -6.23 -4.99
CA ILE A 141 7.98 -5.67 -4.86
C ILE A 141 8.48 -5.94 -3.44
N SER A 142 9.69 -6.47 -3.34
CA SER A 142 10.32 -6.72 -2.04
C SER A 142 10.36 -5.46 -1.17
N MET A 143 10.16 -5.62 0.13
CA MET A 143 10.46 -4.56 1.09
C MET A 143 11.94 -4.19 0.98
N LYS A 144 12.23 -2.89 0.79
CA LYS A 144 13.60 -2.36 0.75
C LYS A 144 14.21 -2.31 2.15
N TYR A 145 15.53 -2.30 2.21
CA TYR A 145 16.27 -2.17 3.48
C TYR A 145 16.70 -0.72 3.68
N SER A 146 15.73 0.16 4.03
CA SER A 146 16.02 1.57 4.30
C SER A 146 16.92 1.75 5.53
N PRO A 147 17.90 2.69 5.50
CA PRO A 147 18.80 2.90 6.62
C PRO A 147 18.12 3.26 7.93
N SER A 148 17.03 4.04 7.87
CA SER A 148 16.22 4.43 9.05
C SER A 148 15.48 3.28 9.73
N ARG A 149 15.37 2.12 9.08
CA ARG A 149 14.69 0.93 9.60
C ARG A 149 15.63 -0.26 9.76
N LYS A 150 16.92 0.00 10.01
CA LYS A 150 17.96 -1.04 10.04
C LYS A 150 17.67 -2.15 11.05
N GLU A 151 17.10 -1.83 12.19
CA GLU A 151 16.73 -2.80 13.23
C GLU A 151 15.63 -3.78 12.78
N LEU A 152 14.83 -3.42 11.77
CA LEU A 152 13.73 -4.23 11.24
C LEU A 152 14.14 -5.11 10.04
N TRP A 153 15.35 -4.94 9.54
CA TRP A 153 15.82 -5.71 8.38
C TRP A 153 15.74 -7.24 8.55
N PRO A 154 16.05 -7.83 9.73
CA PRO A 154 15.93 -9.27 9.90
C PRO A 154 14.51 -9.78 9.63
N GLN A 155 13.47 -9.10 10.17
CA GLN A 155 12.07 -9.45 9.96
C GLN A 155 11.66 -9.24 8.49
N MET A 156 12.10 -8.12 7.87
CA MET A 156 11.82 -7.82 6.47
C MET A 156 12.46 -8.87 5.54
N LYS A 157 13.71 -9.27 5.79
CA LYS A 157 14.41 -10.34 5.03
C LYS A 157 13.64 -11.64 5.10
N GLU A 158 13.21 -12.04 6.30
CA GLU A 158 12.42 -13.26 6.48
C GLU A 158 11.06 -13.18 5.77
N ALA A 159 10.36 -12.06 5.87
CA ALA A 159 9.08 -11.85 5.20
C ALA A 159 9.25 -11.86 3.67
N ASN A 160 10.22 -11.13 3.13
CA ASN A 160 10.54 -11.11 1.70
C ASN A 160 10.79 -12.53 1.18
N LYS A 161 11.64 -13.33 1.87
CA LYS A 161 11.90 -14.74 1.51
C LYS A 161 10.63 -15.58 1.45
N LYS A 162 9.73 -15.41 2.44
CA LYS A 162 8.49 -16.19 2.51
C LYS A 162 7.46 -15.74 1.47
N ILE A 163 7.35 -14.43 1.20
CA ILE A 163 6.49 -13.91 0.13
C ILE A 163 7.00 -14.38 -1.23
N ALA A 164 8.31 -14.30 -1.49
CA ALA A 164 8.90 -14.80 -2.73
C ALA A 164 8.61 -16.30 -2.94
N ALA A 165 8.75 -17.12 -1.88
CA ALA A 165 8.45 -18.55 -1.94
C ALA A 165 6.94 -18.83 -2.17
N PHE A 166 6.06 -17.97 -1.68
CA PHE A 166 4.63 -18.05 -1.96
C PHE A 166 4.34 -17.67 -3.42
N MET A 167 4.80 -16.48 -3.86
CA MET A 167 4.56 -15.97 -5.22
C MET A 167 5.06 -16.94 -6.31
N LYS A 168 6.18 -17.62 -6.08
CA LYS A 168 6.72 -18.62 -7.01
C LYS A 168 5.75 -19.78 -7.31
N LYS A 169 4.80 -20.05 -6.42
CA LYS A 169 3.83 -21.15 -6.54
C LYS A 169 2.49 -20.70 -7.14
N GLU A 170 2.28 -19.40 -7.18
CA GLU A 170 1.02 -18.84 -7.64
C GLU A 170 1.06 -18.60 -9.15
N PRO A 171 -0.03 -18.90 -9.88
CA PRO A 171 -0.12 -18.58 -11.32
C PRO A 171 -0.19 -17.06 -11.53
N ASN A 172 0.35 -16.60 -12.64
CA ASN A 172 0.33 -15.18 -13.01
C ASN A 172 0.77 -14.28 -11.85
N ALA A 173 1.91 -14.61 -11.25
CA ALA A 173 2.44 -13.90 -10.09
C ALA A 173 3.96 -13.85 -10.15
N ALA A 174 4.56 -12.73 -9.70
CA ALA A 174 6.01 -12.59 -9.58
C ALA A 174 6.39 -11.83 -8.30
N PHE A 175 7.58 -12.15 -7.81
CA PHE A 175 8.24 -11.40 -6.75
C PHE A 175 9.37 -10.59 -7.38
N ILE A 176 9.29 -9.27 -7.29
CA ILE A 176 10.25 -8.33 -7.86
C ILE A 176 11.24 -7.93 -6.77
N ASP A 177 12.44 -8.49 -6.80
CA ASP A 177 13.47 -8.19 -5.79
C ASP A 177 14.28 -6.94 -6.18
N ILE A 178 14.03 -5.84 -5.46
CA ILE A 178 14.75 -4.57 -5.64
C ILE A 178 15.92 -4.42 -4.65
N THR A 179 16.12 -5.36 -3.75
CA THR A 179 17.09 -5.18 -2.66
C THR A 179 18.53 -5.11 -3.16
N LYS A 180 18.90 -5.98 -4.10
CA LYS A 180 20.28 -6.08 -4.62
C LYS A 180 20.74 -4.84 -5.38
N VAL A 181 19.85 -4.19 -6.14
CA VAL A 181 20.22 -2.97 -6.89
C VAL A 181 20.40 -1.75 -5.98
N MET A 182 19.97 -1.87 -4.73
CA MET A 182 20.13 -0.83 -3.71
C MET A 182 21.36 -1.03 -2.83
N GLU A 183 22.18 -2.05 -3.11
CA GLU A 183 23.44 -2.34 -2.42
C GLU A 183 24.64 -1.84 -3.22
N ASP A 184 25.74 -1.50 -2.52
CA ASP A 184 27.05 -1.28 -3.11
C ASP A 184 27.79 -2.59 -3.41
N ALA A 185 29.00 -2.51 -3.95
CA ALA A 185 29.83 -3.68 -4.27
C ALA A 185 30.20 -4.54 -3.03
N ASN A 186 30.10 -3.98 -1.83
CA ASN A 186 30.37 -4.66 -0.56
C ASN A 186 29.09 -5.23 0.09
N GLY A 187 27.93 -5.05 -0.55
CA GLY A 187 26.64 -5.48 -0.03
C GLY A 187 26.02 -4.56 1.00
N ASN A 188 26.54 -3.34 1.14
CA ASN A 188 25.94 -2.32 2.02
C ASN A 188 24.85 -1.56 1.28
N VAL A 189 23.81 -1.19 2.01
CA VAL A 189 22.75 -0.33 1.46
C VAL A 189 23.31 1.04 1.10
N ARG A 190 23.09 1.46 -0.13
CA ARG A 190 23.50 2.77 -0.66
C ARG A 190 22.61 3.86 -0.09
N LYS A 191 23.19 4.70 0.79
CA LYS A 191 22.46 5.81 1.44
C LYS A 191 22.09 6.94 0.49
N ASP A 192 22.86 7.13 -0.58
CA ASP A 192 22.61 8.12 -1.64
C ASP A 192 21.32 7.90 -2.43
N LEU A 193 20.73 6.70 -2.31
CA LEU A 193 19.43 6.37 -2.92
C LEU A 193 18.23 6.85 -2.09
N PHE A 194 18.48 7.39 -0.88
CA PHE A 194 17.45 7.86 0.03
C PHE A 194 17.55 9.35 0.24
N VAL A 195 16.41 10.01 0.44
CA VAL A 195 16.37 11.40 0.84
C VAL A 195 16.79 11.54 2.31
N GLU A 196 16.77 12.75 2.85
CA GLU A 196 17.26 13.07 4.20
C GLU A 196 16.69 12.19 5.32
N ASP A 197 15.44 11.72 5.18
CA ASP A 197 14.80 10.84 6.16
C ASP A 197 15.33 9.39 6.17
N MET A 198 16.24 9.07 5.27
CA MET A 198 16.84 7.74 5.12
C MET A 198 15.81 6.60 4.97
N LEU A 199 14.60 6.92 4.50
CA LEU A 199 13.48 6.02 4.29
C LEU A 199 12.96 6.08 2.84
N HIS A 200 12.67 7.29 2.37
CA HIS A 200 12.10 7.49 1.05
C HIS A 200 13.18 7.69 0.00
N MET A 201 12.88 7.28 -1.22
CA MET A 201 13.89 7.23 -2.28
C MET A 201 14.06 8.58 -2.97
N THR A 202 15.31 8.81 -3.41
CA THR A 202 15.64 9.84 -4.39
C THR A 202 15.17 9.42 -5.80
N PRO A 203 15.16 10.33 -6.81
CA PRO A 203 14.93 9.96 -8.20
C PRO A 203 15.88 8.86 -8.70
N GLU A 204 17.14 8.84 -8.22
CA GLU A 204 18.10 7.79 -8.57
C GLU A 204 17.67 6.41 -8.02
N GLY A 205 17.14 6.37 -6.79
CA GLY A 205 16.56 5.16 -6.22
C GLY A 205 15.40 4.62 -7.08
N TYR A 206 14.51 5.48 -7.54
CA TYR A 206 13.41 5.10 -8.44
C TYR A 206 13.90 4.66 -9.81
N LYS A 207 14.98 5.25 -10.36
CA LYS A 207 15.59 4.76 -11.61
C LYS A 207 16.11 3.33 -11.47
N LEU A 208 16.70 2.98 -10.32
CA LEU A 208 17.15 1.60 -10.06
C LEU A 208 15.96 0.65 -9.96
N TRP A 209 14.89 1.03 -9.27
CA TRP A 209 13.66 0.25 -9.22
C TRP A 209 13.10 0.03 -10.63
N THR A 210 13.04 1.09 -11.43
CA THR A 210 12.55 1.03 -12.81
C THR A 210 13.30 -0.04 -13.63
N LYS A 211 14.64 -0.10 -13.52
CA LYS A 211 15.44 -1.10 -14.23
C LYS A 211 15.03 -2.53 -13.87
N VAL A 212 14.76 -2.77 -12.58
CA VAL A 212 14.36 -4.09 -12.08
C VAL A 212 12.90 -4.40 -12.44
N MET A 213 12.03 -3.41 -12.33
CA MET A 213 10.59 -3.58 -12.60
C MET A 213 10.27 -3.74 -14.08
N LYS A 214 11.02 -3.08 -14.98
CA LYS A 214 10.74 -3.01 -16.41
C LYS A 214 10.42 -4.37 -17.06
N PRO A 215 11.14 -5.48 -16.80
CA PRO A 215 10.83 -6.79 -17.38
C PRO A 215 9.48 -7.38 -16.93
N TYR A 216 8.92 -6.89 -15.84
CA TYR A 216 7.65 -7.37 -15.26
C TYR A 216 6.44 -6.54 -15.70
N MET A 217 6.66 -5.32 -16.21
CA MET A 217 5.58 -4.41 -16.61
C MET A 217 4.87 -4.92 -17.88
N LYS A 218 3.56 -5.17 -17.76
CA LYS A 218 2.71 -5.74 -18.84
C LYS A 218 2.25 -4.69 -19.85
#